data_ae5413cd27ccf63352cfd190054d7d6e
#
_entry.id   ae5413cd27ccf63352cfd190054d7d6e
#
_cell.length_a   1.000
_cell.length_b   1.000
_cell.length_c   1.000
_cell.angle_alpha   90.00
_cell.angle_beta   90.00
_cell.angle_gamma   90.00
#
_symmetry.space_group_name_H-M   'P 1'
#
loop_
_entity.id
_entity.type
_entity.pdbx_description
1 polymer ?
#
loop_
_entity_poly.entity_id
_entity_poly.type
_entity_poly.pdbx_seq_one_letter_code
_entity_poly.pdbx_strand_id
1 'polypeptide(L)'
;SAASDVYKRQPYWGTGNVGASLGSAVLTDKTTDTRPGSEGLYAARLESKTVIGKFAAGNLFIGKYAATRGTNGIITFGAPFTCRPTGLRIWGKYTQGSINKIDKVPAGVTIRQGDPDTGIVYIALGTWTAEEYGYTEDKGVPTRFGTDESPICIDTRNVNTFFKPDGKDVVAYGEQLMTSTVGEWTQYTIPLDYRTTAVVPTHIMIVCSASRYGDYFTGSTDSRMWVDDFELLYE
;
A
#
# COMPACT_ATOMS: atom_id res chain seq x y z
N SER A 1 29.73 7.59 -15.06
CA SER A 1 28.96 8.21 -16.15
C SER A 1 27.48 8.16 -15.82
N ALA A 2 26.74 9.22 -16.14
CA ALA A 2 25.31 9.37 -15.79
C ALA A 2 24.40 8.20 -16.24
N ALA A 3 24.82 7.39 -17.20
CA ALA A 3 24.10 6.20 -17.65
C ALA A 3 24.16 5.03 -16.65
N SER A 4 25.20 4.94 -15.80
CA SER A 4 25.30 3.85 -14.79
C SER A 4 24.45 4.12 -13.56
N ASP A 5 24.05 5.37 -13.31
CA ASP A 5 23.26 5.72 -12.14
C ASP A 5 21.75 5.53 -12.35
N VAL A 6 21.31 5.49 -13.62
CA VAL A 6 19.90 5.22 -13.96
C VAL A 6 19.47 3.79 -13.61
N TYR A 7 20.38 2.82 -13.70
CA TYR A 7 20.11 1.42 -13.37
C TYR A 7 20.14 1.10 -11.87
N LYS A 8 20.62 2.01 -11.02
CA LYS A 8 20.67 1.82 -9.56
C LYS A 8 19.46 2.41 -8.81
N ARG A 9 18.56 3.11 -9.46
CA ARG A 9 17.31 3.52 -8.82
C ARG A 9 16.43 2.30 -8.65
N GLN A 10 16.33 1.83 -7.42
CA GLN A 10 15.34 0.83 -7.05
C GLN A 10 13.95 1.36 -7.42
N PRO A 11 13.04 0.50 -7.92
CA PRO A 11 11.70 0.96 -8.25
C PRO A 11 11.07 1.59 -7.00
N TYR A 12 10.56 2.80 -7.16
CA TYR A 12 9.91 3.55 -6.09
C TYR A 12 8.63 2.83 -5.60
N TRP A 13 7.96 2.16 -6.52
CA TRP A 13 6.73 1.44 -6.29
C TRP A 13 6.96 -0.06 -6.13
N GLY A 14 6.38 -0.63 -5.07
CA GLY A 14 6.29 -2.06 -4.82
C GLY A 14 4.87 -2.59 -4.98
N THR A 15 4.76 -3.90 -5.16
CA THR A 15 3.49 -4.63 -5.27
C THR A 15 3.58 -6.00 -4.60
N GLY A 16 2.45 -6.63 -4.33
CA GLY A 16 2.37 -8.01 -3.85
C GLY A 16 2.66 -9.09 -4.90
N ASN A 17 2.99 -8.72 -6.14
CA ASN A 17 3.18 -9.66 -7.25
C ASN A 17 4.23 -10.73 -6.98
N VAL A 18 5.32 -10.39 -6.30
CA VAL A 18 6.38 -11.36 -5.97
C VAL A 18 5.83 -12.50 -5.11
N GLY A 19 5.03 -12.18 -4.09
CA GLY A 19 4.36 -13.21 -3.28
C GLY A 19 3.31 -13.99 -4.06
N ALA A 20 2.57 -13.32 -4.92
CA ALA A 20 1.53 -13.93 -5.76
C ALA A 20 2.09 -14.85 -6.85
N SER A 21 3.34 -14.65 -7.27
CA SER A 21 4.00 -15.49 -8.28
C SER A 21 4.15 -16.95 -7.86
N LEU A 22 4.11 -17.25 -6.55
CA LEU A 22 4.05 -18.62 -6.03
C LEU A 22 2.81 -19.40 -6.56
N GLY A 23 1.71 -18.70 -6.82
CA GLY A 23 0.49 -19.25 -7.40
C GLY A 23 0.28 -18.82 -8.86
N SER A 24 1.34 -18.37 -9.55
CA SER A 24 1.28 -17.86 -10.94
C SER A 24 0.26 -16.72 -11.12
N ALA A 25 -0.01 -15.94 -10.06
CA ALA A 25 -0.95 -14.84 -10.09
C ALA A 25 -0.23 -13.49 -10.22
N VAL A 26 -0.87 -12.58 -10.95
CA VAL A 26 -0.50 -11.16 -11.01
C VAL A 26 -1.63 -10.37 -10.35
N LEU A 27 -1.31 -9.62 -9.31
CA LEU A 27 -2.26 -8.81 -8.53
C LEU A 27 -2.30 -7.37 -9.02
N THR A 28 -1.19 -6.87 -9.51
CA THR A 28 -1.05 -5.50 -9.98
C THR A 28 -0.36 -5.50 -11.33
N ASP A 29 -0.99 -4.93 -12.33
CA ASP A 29 -0.47 -4.86 -13.69
C ASP A 29 -0.72 -3.47 -14.29
N LYS A 30 0.04 -3.14 -15.31
CA LYS A 30 -0.18 -1.95 -16.12
C LYS A 30 -1.39 -2.16 -17.04
N THR A 31 -2.15 -1.10 -17.26
CA THR A 31 -3.27 -1.08 -18.20
C THR A 31 -3.19 0.15 -19.10
N THR A 32 -3.64 0.04 -20.34
CA THR A 32 -3.79 1.17 -21.27
C THR A 32 -5.08 1.96 -21.04
N ASP A 33 -5.95 1.49 -20.15
CA ASP A 33 -7.11 2.24 -19.66
C ASP A 33 -6.61 3.30 -18.67
N THR A 34 -6.24 4.46 -19.19
CA THR A 34 -5.74 5.62 -18.44
C THR A 34 -6.83 6.67 -18.25
N ARG A 35 -6.66 7.57 -17.31
CA ARG A 35 -7.59 8.68 -17.16
C ARG A 35 -7.60 9.56 -18.43
N PRO A 36 -8.72 10.23 -18.78
CA PRO A 36 -8.76 11.17 -19.89
C PRO A 36 -7.76 12.32 -19.72
N GLY A 37 -6.93 12.53 -20.74
CA GLY A 37 -5.89 13.57 -20.74
C GLY A 37 -4.66 13.20 -19.90
N SER A 38 -4.44 11.94 -19.53
CA SER A 38 -3.16 11.48 -18.98
C SER A 38 -2.07 11.61 -20.02
N GLU A 39 -0.88 12.08 -19.62
CA GLU A 39 0.32 12.06 -20.46
C GLU A 39 0.99 10.68 -20.44
N GLY A 40 0.64 9.84 -19.45
CA GLY A 40 1.14 8.49 -19.30
C GLY A 40 0.47 7.50 -20.25
N LEU A 41 1.23 6.49 -20.69
CA LEU A 41 0.71 5.42 -21.55
C LEU A 41 -0.03 4.33 -20.74
N TYR A 42 0.15 4.29 -19.43
CA TYR A 42 -0.35 3.22 -18.57
C TYR A 42 -0.79 3.76 -17.22
N ALA A 43 -1.90 3.21 -16.74
CA ALA A 43 -2.33 3.26 -15.35
C ALA A 43 -2.01 1.93 -14.65
N ALA A 44 -2.13 1.89 -13.32
CA ALA A 44 -2.03 0.65 -12.56
C ALA A 44 -3.43 0.06 -12.32
N ARG A 45 -3.58 -1.25 -12.57
CA ARG A 45 -4.78 -2.04 -12.25
C ARG A 45 -4.44 -3.03 -11.14
N LEU A 46 -5.16 -2.96 -10.04
CA LEU A 46 -5.03 -3.76 -8.85
C LEU A 46 -6.22 -4.73 -8.76
N GLU A 47 -5.95 -6.04 -8.74
CA GLU A 47 -6.98 -7.08 -8.68
C GLU A 47 -6.72 -8.01 -7.50
N SER A 48 -7.68 -8.15 -6.62
CA SER A 48 -7.61 -9.11 -5.52
C SER A 48 -7.88 -10.53 -6.04
N LYS A 49 -7.12 -11.51 -5.57
CA LYS A 49 -7.19 -12.91 -6.03
C LYS A 49 -7.00 -13.90 -4.87
N THR A 50 -7.33 -15.15 -5.12
CA THR A 50 -6.87 -16.26 -4.26
C THR A 50 -5.55 -16.79 -4.82
N VAL A 51 -4.52 -16.84 -3.97
CA VAL A 51 -3.18 -17.34 -4.30
C VAL A 51 -2.84 -18.47 -3.33
N ILE A 52 -2.67 -19.68 -3.83
CA ILE A 52 -2.41 -20.89 -3.01
C ILE A 52 -3.37 -21.00 -1.81
N GLY A 53 -4.67 -20.81 -2.09
CA GLY A 53 -5.72 -20.91 -1.07
C GLY A 53 -5.85 -19.69 -0.14
N LYS A 54 -4.95 -18.72 -0.19
CA LYS A 54 -5.01 -17.48 0.60
C LYS A 54 -5.52 -16.31 -0.23
N PHE A 55 -6.26 -15.42 0.40
CA PHE A 55 -6.62 -14.15 -0.19
C PHE A 55 -5.37 -13.25 -0.35
N ALA A 56 -5.26 -12.60 -1.47
CA ALA A 56 -4.22 -11.60 -1.73
C ALA A 56 -4.87 -10.38 -2.39
N ALA A 57 -4.82 -9.25 -1.72
CA ALA A 57 -5.32 -7.99 -2.25
C ALA A 57 -4.40 -7.46 -3.36
N GLY A 58 -4.99 -6.96 -4.44
CA GLY A 58 -4.28 -6.13 -5.40
C GLY A 58 -3.81 -4.85 -4.71
N ASN A 59 -2.51 -4.57 -4.76
CA ASN A 59 -1.91 -3.43 -4.06
C ASN A 59 -0.77 -2.78 -4.84
N LEU A 60 -0.55 -1.51 -4.55
CA LEU A 60 0.56 -0.70 -5.03
C LEU A 60 1.02 0.20 -3.88
N PHE A 61 2.31 0.25 -3.58
CA PHE A 61 2.80 1.00 -2.44
C PHE A 61 4.22 1.55 -2.67
N ILE A 62 4.56 2.63 -1.98
CA ILE A 62 5.94 3.09 -1.88
C ILE A 62 6.69 2.16 -0.93
N GLY A 63 7.63 1.39 -1.48
CA GLY A 63 8.39 0.40 -0.75
C GLY A 63 8.76 -0.83 -1.58
N LYS A 64 9.02 -1.94 -0.91
CA LYS A 64 9.53 -3.17 -1.54
C LYS A 64 8.86 -4.42 -0.98
N TYR A 65 8.69 -5.42 -1.83
CA TYR A 65 8.45 -6.78 -1.37
C TYR A 65 9.81 -7.39 -0.96
N ALA A 66 9.98 -7.68 0.33
CA ALA A 66 11.28 -8.06 0.88
C ALA A 66 11.51 -9.58 0.91
N ALA A 67 10.50 -10.37 1.30
CA ALA A 67 10.63 -11.82 1.40
C ALA A 67 9.27 -12.53 1.43
N THR A 68 9.30 -13.83 1.15
CA THR A 68 8.16 -14.73 1.34
C THR A 68 8.49 -15.75 2.43
N ARG A 69 7.55 -16.03 3.31
CA ARG A 69 7.64 -17.07 4.33
C ARG A 69 6.37 -17.93 4.33
N GLY A 70 6.45 -19.10 3.72
CA GLY A 70 5.28 -19.91 3.41
C GLY A 70 4.35 -19.16 2.45
N THR A 71 3.13 -18.90 2.87
CA THR A 71 2.13 -18.11 2.12
C THR A 71 2.05 -16.65 2.60
N ASN A 72 2.99 -16.20 3.44
CA ASN A 72 3.01 -14.86 4.02
C ASN A 72 4.06 -13.99 3.35
N GLY A 73 3.74 -12.71 3.16
CA GLY A 73 4.65 -11.71 2.63
C GLY A 73 5.31 -10.90 3.74
N ILE A 74 6.56 -10.53 3.49
CA ILE A 74 7.26 -9.49 4.23
C ILE A 74 7.50 -8.35 3.25
N ILE A 75 7.02 -7.18 3.60
CA ILE A 75 7.12 -5.97 2.78
C ILE A 75 7.73 -4.85 3.60
N THR A 76 8.40 -3.93 2.94
CA THR A 76 8.87 -2.71 3.59
C THR A 76 8.19 -1.51 2.96
N PHE A 77 7.83 -0.53 3.78
CA PHE A 77 7.19 0.71 3.36
C PHE A 77 8.10 1.90 3.59
N GLY A 78 7.91 2.90 2.73
CA GLY A 78 8.50 4.21 2.84
C GLY A 78 9.55 4.50 1.78
N ALA A 79 9.79 5.79 1.60
CA ALA A 79 10.91 6.37 0.87
C ALA A 79 11.35 7.66 1.55
N PRO A 80 12.64 8.06 1.47
CA PRO A 80 13.12 9.31 2.03
C PRO A 80 12.35 10.51 1.47
N PHE A 81 11.89 11.38 2.36
CA PHE A 81 11.09 12.53 1.99
C PHE A 81 11.01 13.55 3.11
N THR A 82 11.33 14.82 2.82
CA THR A 82 11.42 15.89 3.83
C THR A 82 10.50 17.08 3.56
N CYS A 83 9.72 17.03 2.45
CA CYS A 83 8.78 18.11 2.13
C CYS A 83 7.47 17.97 2.92
N ARG A 84 6.63 19.03 2.85
CA ARG A 84 5.34 19.10 3.53
C ARG A 84 4.21 19.40 2.54
N PRO A 85 3.76 18.41 1.76
CA PRO A 85 2.58 18.59 0.92
C PRO A 85 1.33 18.79 1.76
N THR A 86 0.35 19.52 1.25
CA THR A 86 -0.95 19.70 1.88
C THR A 86 -1.90 18.54 1.59
N GLY A 87 -1.59 17.71 0.58
CA GLY A 87 -2.41 16.56 0.22
C GLY A 87 -1.82 15.75 -0.93
N LEU A 88 -2.56 14.70 -1.28
CA LEU A 88 -2.31 13.86 -2.46
C LEU A 88 -3.51 13.97 -3.40
N ARG A 89 -3.27 14.24 -4.67
CA ARG A 89 -4.25 14.11 -5.74
C ARG A 89 -3.98 12.83 -6.51
N ILE A 90 -5.04 12.07 -6.81
CA ILE A 90 -5.00 10.86 -7.62
C ILE A 90 -6.21 10.79 -8.54
N TRP A 91 -6.10 10.03 -9.60
CA TRP A 91 -7.23 9.56 -10.36
C TRP A 91 -7.46 8.08 -10.10
N GLY A 92 -8.72 7.68 -9.93
CA GLY A 92 -9.05 6.29 -9.63
C GLY A 92 -10.41 5.85 -10.14
N LYS A 93 -10.53 4.53 -10.32
CA LYS A 93 -11.79 3.79 -10.49
C LYS A 93 -11.81 2.64 -9.51
N TYR A 94 -12.98 2.18 -9.15
CA TYR A 94 -13.14 1.06 -8.23
C TYR A 94 -14.33 0.19 -8.59
N THR A 95 -14.14 -1.11 -8.57
CA THR A 95 -15.22 -2.09 -8.57
C THR A 95 -15.30 -2.70 -7.18
N GLN A 96 -16.42 -2.47 -6.51
CA GLN A 96 -16.68 -3.04 -5.19
C GLN A 96 -17.18 -4.47 -5.33
N GLY A 97 -16.47 -5.40 -4.70
CA GLY A 97 -16.94 -6.78 -4.52
C GLY A 97 -17.61 -6.97 -3.16
N SER A 98 -18.24 -8.11 -2.97
CA SER A 98 -18.69 -8.57 -1.65
C SER A 98 -17.62 -9.44 -1.00
N ILE A 99 -17.33 -9.24 0.28
CA ILE A 99 -16.32 -9.99 1.03
C ILE A 99 -16.62 -11.47 0.94
N ASN A 100 -15.69 -12.20 0.37
CA ASN A 100 -15.80 -13.65 0.13
C ASN A 100 -14.61 -14.44 0.72
N LYS A 101 -13.67 -13.74 1.34
CA LYS A 101 -12.53 -14.32 2.05
C LYS A 101 -12.32 -13.59 3.37
N ILE A 102 -12.29 -14.34 4.47
CA ILE A 102 -12.03 -13.81 5.82
C ILE A 102 -11.03 -14.76 6.47
N ASP A 103 -9.82 -14.26 6.76
CA ASP A 103 -8.81 -15.00 7.56
C ASP A 103 -8.66 -14.34 8.93
N LYS A 104 -8.25 -13.06 8.97
CA LYS A 104 -8.10 -12.28 10.19
C LYS A 104 -8.88 -10.97 10.05
N VAL A 105 -9.24 -10.39 11.18
CA VAL A 105 -9.88 -9.08 11.25
C VAL A 105 -9.17 -8.19 12.27
N PRO A 106 -9.13 -6.87 12.06
CA PRO A 106 -8.60 -5.95 13.07
C PRO A 106 -9.39 -6.04 14.38
N ALA A 107 -8.72 -5.80 15.49
CA ALA A 107 -9.38 -5.73 16.80
C ALA A 107 -10.49 -4.67 16.79
N GLY A 108 -11.66 -5.03 17.31
CA GLY A 108 -12.83 -4.12 17.37
C GLY A 108 -13.60 -3.96 16.05
N VAL A 109 -13.18 -4.63 14.98
CA VAL A 109 -13.88 -4.62 13.68
C VAL A 109 -14.67 -5.91 13.50
N THR A 110 -15.92 -5.81 13.06
CA THR A 110 -16.75 -6.96 12.67
C THR A 110 -16.89 -6.98 11.16
N ILE A 111 -16.53 -8.11 10.56
CA ILE A 111 -16.64 -8.35 9.11
C ILE A 111 -17.38 -9.67 8.91
N ARG A 112 -18.35 -9.67 7.98
CA ARG A 112 -19.14 -10.85 7.65
C ARG A 112 -18.99 -11.21 6.18
N GLN A 113 -19.17 -12.47 5.88
CA GLN A 113 -19.33 -12.95 4.50
C GLN A 113 -20.47 -12.18 3.81
N GLY A 114 -20.21 -11.63 2.63
CA GLY A 114 -21.18 -10.87 1.87
C GLY A 114 -21.24 -9.38 2.18
N ASP A 115 -20.58 -8.89 3.25
CA ASP A 115 -20.45 -7.45 3.49
C ASP A 115 -19.75 -6.78 2.27
N PRO A 116 -20.08 -5.52 1.95
CA PRO A 116 -19.38 -4.80 0.88
C PRO A 116 -17.91 -4.61 1.26
N ASP A 117 -17.02 -4.96 0.33
CA ASP A 117 -15.59 -4.69 0.49
C ASP A 117 -15.28 -3.21 0.30
N THR A 118 -14.17 -2.75 0.78
CA THR A 118 -13.75 -1.36 0.70
C THR A 118 -12.32 -1.28 0.19
N GLY A 119 -12.10 -0.54 -0.89
CA GLY A 119 -10.75 -0.16 -1.31
C GLY A 119 -10.22 1.00 -0.48
N ILE A 120 -8.90 1.16 -0.45
CA ILE A 120 -8.26 2.26 0.27
C ILE A 120 -7.08 2.82 -0.52
N VAL A 121 -6.95 4.14 -0.51
CA VAL A 121 -5.72 4.86 -0.82
C VAL A 121 -5.37 5.72 0.38
N TYR A 122 -4.14 5.61 0.87
CA TYR A 122 -3.68 6.49 1.93
C TYR A 122 -2.27 7.00 1.69
N ILE A 123 -2.00 8.14 2.30
CA ILE A 123 -0.69 8.77 2.36
C ILE A 123 -0.32 9.03 3.81
N ALA A 124 0.92 8.76 4.18
CA ALA A 124 1.46 9.09 5.49
C ALA A 124 2.84 9.71 5.36
N LEU A 125 3.12 10.69 6.20
CA LEU A 125 4.44 11.23 6.44
C LEU A 125 4.85 10.91 7.87
N GLY A 126 6.11 10.54 8.08
CA GLY A 126 6.58 10.21 9.43
C GLY A 126 8.09 10.28 9.60
N THR A 127 8.53 9.96 10.81
CA THR A 127 9.93 9.94 11.23
C THR A 127 10.41 8.52 11.58
N TRP A 128 9.94 7.55 10.83
CA TRP A 128 10.25 6.13 11.06
C TRP A 128 11.73 5.83 10.82
N THR A 129 12.30 4.95 11.65
CA THR A 129 13.66 4.44 11.52
C THR A 129 13.65 2.92 11.33
N ALA A 130 14.63 2.38 10.62
CA ALA A 130 14.80 0.93 10.48
C ALA A 130 15.13 0.25 11.81
N GLU A 131 15.70 0.98 12.75
CA GLU A 131 16.00 0.46 14.10
C GLU A 131 14.71 0.13 14.86
N GLU A 132 13.71 1.00 14.80
CA GLU A 132 12.47 0.83 15.56
C GLU A 132 11.39 0.04 14.77
N TYR A 133 11.28 0.27 13.46
CA TYR A 133 10.20 -0.26 12.62
C TYR A 133 10.65 -1.36 11.65
N GLY A 134 11.97 -1.61 11.54
CA GLY A 134 12.52 -2.55 10.57
C GLY A 134 12.29 -4.02 10.90
N TYR A 135 11.67 -4.31 12.03
CA TYR A 135 11.30 -5.60 12.55
C TYR A 135 12.50 -6.54 12.82
N THR A 136 12.45 -7.25 13.90
CA THR A 136 13.35 -8.36 14.25
C THR A 136 12.52 -9.54 14.71
N GLU A 137 12.91 -10.76 14.31
CA GLU A 137 12.20 -11.96 14.71
C GLU A 137 12.87 -12.66 15.88
N ASP A 138 12.07 -13.41 16.65
CA ASP A 138 12.52 -14.26 17.75
C ASP A 138 13.45 -15.39 17.31
N LYS A 139 14.20 -15.96 18.26
CA LYS A 139 15.04 -17.16 18.13
C LYS A 139 16.33 -16.99 17.33
N GLY A 140 16.92 -15.80 17.33
CA GLY A 140 18.26 -15.57 16.83
C GLY A 140 18.39 -15.57 15.30
N VAL A 141 17.29 -15.60 14.57
CA VAL A 141 17.28 -15.38 13.12
C VAL A 141 17.07 -13.89 12.88
N PRO A 142 18.08 -13.14 12.41
CA PRO A 142 17.89 -11.74 12.11
C PRO A 142 16.92 -11.60 10.94
N THR A 143 15.87 -10.85 11.16
CA THR A 143 14.77 -10.62 10.20
C THR A 143 14.45 -9.15 10.06
N ARG A 144 15.44 -8.29 10.30
CA ARG A 144 15.31 -6.86 10.02
C ARG A 144 15.40 -6.65 8.52
N PHE A 145 14.25 -6.38 7.90
CA PHE A 145 14.11 -6.11 6.48
C PHE A 145 14.00 -4.62 6.17
N GLY A 146 13.58 -3.81 7.14
CA GLY A 146 13.56 -2.36 7.04
C GLY A 146 14.98 -1.81 6.88
N THR A 147 15.12 -0.78 6.05
CA THR A 147 16.34 -0.03 5.78
C THR A 147 16.09 1.45 5.99
N ASP A 148 17.15 2.27 6.00
CA ASP A 148 16.98 3.74 6.07
C ASP A 148 16.19 4.31 4.87
N GLU A 149 16.17 3.60 3.74
CA GLU A 149 15.37 3.99 2.57
C GLU A 149 13.90 3.55 2.68
N SER A 150 13.61 2.42 3.35
CA SER A 150 12.27 1.85 3.48
C SER A 150 12.14 1.24 4.88
N PRO A 151 11.92 2.06 5.92
CA PRO A 151 12.16 1.68 7.31
C PRO A 151 11.08 0.79 7.92
N ILE A 152 9.83 0.85 7.44
CA ILE A 152 8.71 0.14 8.07
C ILE A 152 8.61 -1.27 7.48
N CYS A 153 8.82 -2.30 8.30
CA CYS A 153 8.67 -3.69 7.90
C CYS A 153 7.32 -4.24 8.37
N ILE A 154 6.55 -4.75 7.44
CA ILE A 154 5.28 -5.45 7.67
C ILE A 154 5.49 -6.93 7.42
N ASP A 155 5.22 -7.76 8.44
CA ASP A 155 5.14 -9.22 8.32
C ASP A 155 3.69 -9.64 8.48
N THR A 156 3.08 -10.17 7.43
CA THR A 156 1.65 -10.55 7.44
C THR A 156 1.31 -11.67 8.43
N ARG A 157 2.32 -12.32 9.03
CA ARG A 157 2.14 -13.27 10.15
C ARG A 157 1.91 -12.54 11.48
N ASN A 158 2.45 -11.31 11.61
CA ASN A 158 2.50 -10.57 12.87
C ASN A 158 1.77 -9.22 12.74
N VAL A 159 0.52 -9.19 13.19
CA VAL A 159 -0.33 -7.99 13.13
C VAL A 159 0.24 -6.79 13.91
N ASN A 160 1.17 -7.02 14.86
CA ASN A 160 1.81 -5.93 15.59
C ASN A 160 2.76 -5.11 14.72
N THR A 161 3.20 -5.66 13.58
CA THR A 161 4.04 -4.96 12.60
C THR A 161 3.22 -4.10 11.64
N PHE A 162 1.88 -4.25 11.61
CA PHE A 162 1.05 -3.53 10.67
C PHE A 162 1.07 -2.03 10.93
N PHE A 163 1.05 -1.26 9.84
CA PHE A 163 1.05 0.19 9.92
C PHE A 163 -0.16 0.69 10.72
N LYS A 164 0.09 1.62 11.63
CA LYS A 164 -0.93 2.25 12.47
C LYS A 164 -0.99 3.74 12.14
N PRO A 165 -2.11 4.21 11.56
CA PRO A 165 -2.26 5.64 11.25
C PRO A 165 -2.09 6.56 12.46
N ASP A 166 -2.42 6.09 13.66
CA ASP A 166 -2.30 6.80 14.94
C ASP A 166 -0.94 6.60 15.64
N GLY A 167 0.03 5.96 14.97
CA GLY A 167 1.38 5.74 15.52
C GLY A 167 2.09 7.03 15.91
N LYS A 168 2.94 6.96 16.93
CA LYS A 168 3.62 8.13 17.54
C LYS A 168 4.51 8.91 16.56
N ASP A 169 5.08 8.22 15.57
CA ASP A 169 6.02 8.80 14.60
C ASP A 169 5.33 9.18 13.26
N VAL A 170 4.00 9.13 13.22
CA VAL A 170 3.21 9.68 12.11
C VAL A 170 3.11 11.19 12.27
N VAL A 171 3.68 11.94 11.32
CA VAL A 171 3.66 13.42 11.28
C VAL A 171 2.38 13.92 10.61
N ALA A 172 1.96 13.27 9.52
CA ALA A 172 0.73 13.58 8.82
C ALA A 172 0.12 12.32 8.20
N TYR A 173 -1.21 12.30 8.08
CA TYR A 173 -1.96 11.19 7.49
C TYR A 173 -3.17 11.68 6.71
N GLY A 174 -3.51 10.99 5.64
CA GLY A 174 -4.75 11.18 4.90
C GLY A 174 -5.16 9.90 4.19
N GLU A 175 -6.46 9.64 4.08
CA GLU A 175 -6.99 8.47 3.40
C GLU A 175 -8.23 8.78 2.56
N GLN A 176 -8.41 7.99 1.50
CA GLN A 176 -9.62 7.90 0.70
C GLN A 176 -10.11 6.45 0.72
N LEU A 177 -11.31 6.25 1.23
CA LEU A 177 -11.99 4.97 1.17
C LEU A 177 -12.86 4.88 -0.08
N MET A 178 -12.75 3.78 -0.81
CA MET A 178 -13.59 3.43 -1.94
C MET A 178 -14.71 2.51 -1.44
N THR A 179 -15.84 3.08 -1.09
CA THR A 179 -16.97 2.38 -0.43
C THR A 179 -18.10 2.00 -1.38
N SER A 180 -17.94 2.27 -2.66
CA SER A 180 -18.90 1.92 -3.72
C SER A 180 -18.20 1.81 -5.07
N THR A 181 -18.82 1.13 -6.02
CA THR A 181 -18.31 1.07 -7.39
C THR A 181 -18.31 2.45 -8.03
N VAL A 182 -17.16 2.84 -8.58
CA VAL A 182 -16.95 4.06 -9.37
C VAL A 182 -16.35 3.62 -10.70
N GLY A 183 -17.20 3.52 -11.73
CA GLY A 183 -16.83 2.97 -13.05
C GLY A 183 -16.05 3.94 -13.92
N GLU A 184 -16.21 5.24 -13.70
CA GLU A 184 -15.54 6.28 -14.47
C GLU A 184 -14.32 6.82 -13.71
N TRP A 185 -13.30 7.25 -14.47
CA TRP A 185 -12.14 7.90 -13.91
C TRP A 185 -12.53 9.14 -13.12
N THR A 186 -12.31 9.12 -11.83
CA THR A 186 -12.66 10.18 -10.88
C THR A 186 -11.42 10.70 -10.19
N GLN A 187 -11.31 12.01 -10.10
CA GLN A 187 -10.24 12.67 -9.37
C GLN A 187 -10.57 12.72 -7.87
N TYR A 188 -9.63 12.27 -7.05
CA TYR A 188 -9.70 12.36 -5.60
C TYR A 188 -8.59 13.27 -5.08
N THR A 189 -8.94 14.13 -4.13
CA THR A 189 -7.98 14.91 -3.37
C THR A 189 -8.03 14.43 -1.92
N ILE A 190 -6.92 13.94 -1.43
CA ILE A 190 -6.75 13.39 -0.09
C ILE A 190 -5.96 14.43 0.73
N PRO A 191 -6.60 15.21 1.60
CA PRO A 191 -5.91 16.16 2.43
C PRO A 191 -5.05 15.44 3.47
N LEU A 192 -3.89 16.00 3.78
CA LEU A 192 -3.04 15.54 4.87
C LEU A 192 -3.39 16.26 6.17
N ASP A 193 -3.79 15.50 7.16
CA ASP A 193 -3.97 15.97 8.52
C ASP A 193 -2.63 15.92 9.27
N TYR A 194 -2.05 17.10 9.51
CA TYR A 194 -0.79 17.26 10.22
C TYR A 194 -0.99 17.26 11.74
N ARG A 195 -0.45 16.28 12.42
CA ARG A 195 -0.47 16.21 13.89
C ARG A 195 0.49 17.19 14.54
N THR A 196 1.55 17.53 13.81
CA THR A 196 2.55 18.48 14.25
C THR A 196 3.19 19.18 13.08
N THR A 197 3.44 20.47 13.21
CA THR A 197 4.22 21.28 12.28
C THR A 197 5.65 21.48 12.75
N ALA A 198 5.97 21.07 14.00
CA ALA A 198 7.28 21.24 14.60
C ALA A 198 8.32 20.22 14.13
N VAL A 199 7.86 19.05 13.63
CA VAL A 199 8.73 17.95 13.21
C VAL A 199 8.76 17.86 11.69
N VAL A 200 9.96 17.85 11.09
CA VAL A 200 10.14 17.61 9.65
C VAL A 200 10.02 16.10 9.40
N PRO A 201 9.17 15.66 8.48
CA PRO A 201 9.11 14.24 8.12
C PRO A 201 10.45 13.81 7.51
N THR A 202 10.78 12.53 7.66
CA THR A 202 11.95 11.91 7.03
C THR A 202 11.55 10.96 5.90
N HIS A 203 10.31 10.47 5.93
CA HIS A 203 9.79 9.50 4.97
C HIS A 203 8.35 9.79 4.56
N ILE A 204 8.03 9.34 3.34
CA ILE A 204 6.69 9.29 2.78
C ILE A 204 6.29 7.85 2.52
N MET A 205 5.01 7.55 2.70
CA MET A 205 4.37 6.31 2.33
C MET A 205 3.06 6.60 1.61
N ILE A 206 2.84 5.97 0.45
CA ILE A 206 1.55 5.94 -0.24
C ILE A 206 1.22 4.48 -0.46
N VAL A 207 -0.01 4.08 -0.15
CA VAL A 207 -0.49 2.72 -0.34
C VAL A 207 -1.87 2.76 -0.99
N CYS A 208 -2.04 1.96 -2.05
CA CYS A 208 -3.31 1.69 -2.69
C CYS A 208 -3.61 0.20 -2.52
N SER A 209 -4.81 -0.14 -2.09
CA SER A 209 -5.25 -1.53 -1.98
C SER A 209 -6.69 -1.68 -2.41
N ALA A 210 -6.95 -2.69 -3.25
CA ALA A 210 -8.30 -3.00 -3.71
C ALA A 210 -9.20 -3.55 -2.58
N SER A 211 -8.59 -4.01 -1.47
CA SER A 211 -9.29 -4.43 -0.26
C SER A 211 -8.58 -3.87 0.97
N ARG A 212 -9.27 -3.07 1.78
CA ARG A 212 -8.73 -2.37 2.94
C ARG A 212 -8.03 -3.29 3.94
N TYR A 213 -8.54 -4.50 4.10
CA TYR A 213 -8.01 -5.48 5.03
C TYR A 213 -7.16 -6.56 4.35
N GLY A 214 -6.52 -6.20 3.25
CA GLY A 214 -5.64 -7.10 2.50
C GLY A 214 -4.50 -7.69 3.32
N ASP A 215 -3.90 -6.91 4.21
CA ASP A 215 -2.84 -7.36 5.13
C ASP A 215 -3.34 -8.42 6.13
N TYR A 216 -4.63 -8.43 6.41
CA TYR A 216 -5.32 -9.43 7.22
C TYR A 216 -5.79 -10.65 6.42
N PHE A 217 -5.48 -10.73 5.12
CA PHE A 217 -6.00 -11.73 4.19
C PHE A 217 -7.55 -11.78 4.15
N THR A 218 -8.17 -10.62 4.26
CA THR A 218 -9.62 -10.46 4.29
C THR A 218 -10.06 -9.44 3.24
N GLY A 219 -11.07 -9.81 2.44
CA GLY A 219 -11.61 -8.98 1.38
C GLY A 219 -12.39 -9.74 0.32
N SER A 220 -12.52 -9.15 -0.86
CA SER A 220 -13.24 -9.74 -2.00
C SER A 220 -12.31 -10.00 -3.18
N THR A 221 -12.35 -11.20 -3.73
CA THR A 221 -11.66 -11.55 -5.00
C THR A 221 -12.28 -10.84 -6.21
N ASP A 222 -13.41 -10.18 -6.04
CA ASP A 222 -14.08 -9.42 -7.10
C ASP A 222 -13.77 -7.92 -7.04
N SER A 223 -13.09 -7.47 -5.96
CA SER A 223 -12.67 -6.07 -5.82
C SER A 223 -11.50 -5.76 -6.75
N ARG A 224 -11.61 -4.62 -7.44
CA ARG A 224 -10.59 -4.10 -8.36
C ARG A 224 -10.46 -2.59 -8.19
N MET A 225 -9.23 -2.10 -8.31
CA MET A 225 -8.93 -0.68 -8.27
C MET A 225 -8.05 -0.31 -9.46
N TRP A 226 -8.28 0.84 -10.04
CA TRP A 226 -7.40 1.47 -11.01
C TRP A 226 -6.92 2.78 -10.41
N VAL A 227 -5.64 3.08 -10.55
CA VAL A 227 -5.04 4.33 -10.10
C VAL A 227 -4.11 4.90 -11.17
N ASP A 228 -4.14 6.22 -11.31
CA ASP A 228 -3.36 6.96 -12.29
C ASP A 228 -2.98 8.33 -11.71
N ASP A 229 -1.90 8.93 -12.24
CA ASP A 229 -1.45 10.31 -11.98
C ASP A 229 -1.47 10.73 -10.49
N PHE A 230 -0.44 10.31 -9.77
CA PHE A 230 -0.20 10.73 -8.39
C PHE A 230 0.48 12.09 -8.36
N GLU A 231 -0.11 13.05 -7.67
CA GLU A 231 0.41 14.41 -7.52
C GLU A 231 0.39 14.85 -6.06
N LEU A 232 1.56 15.24 -5.52
CA LEU A 232 1.63 15.88 -4.21
C LEU A 232 1.26 17.36 -4.35
N LEU A 233 0.31 17.80 -3.52
CA LEU A 233 -0.19 19.17 -3.52
C LEU A 233 0.59 20.01 -2.52
N TYR A 234 0.89 21.24 -2.89
CA TYR A 234 1.54 22.24 -2.05
C TYR A 234 0.74 23.53 -2.12
N GLU A 235 0.82 24.35 -1.08
CA GLU A 235 0.27 25.72 -1.08
C GLU A 235 1.08 26.65 -1.98
#